data_f85f1c578ed6c7f0270430a71a0a8551
#
_entry.id   f85f1c578ed6c7f0270430a71a0a8551
#
_cell.length_a   1.000
_cell.length_b   1.000
_cell.length_c   1.000
_cell.angle_alpha   90.00
_cell.angle_beta   90.00
_cell.angle_gamma   90.00
#
_symmetry.space_group_name_H-M   'P 1'
#
loop_
_entity.id
_entity.type
_entity.pdbx_description
1 polymer ?
#
loop_
_entity_poly.entity_id
_entity_poly.type
_entity_poly.pdbx_seq_one_letter_code
_entity_poly.pdbx_strand_id
1 'polypeptide(L)'
;MYAAIMATEAAKVAQEIHGVKAITPSMMRDGLENLEMSEEKMAAIGIPGFSPTFKASCENHVGQGSAAIQQWDAKKGTWSFITDYMQSDQSVIEPLILADSAQFAAENNITERCN
;
A
#
# COMPACT_ATOMS: atom_id res chain seq x y z
N MET A 1 -9.89 5.47 8.19
CA MET A 1 -9.79 6.58 7.23
C MET A 1 -8.80 6.28 6.09
N TYR A 2 -7.54 5.93 6.35
CA TYR A 2 -6.56 5.68 5.29
C TYR A 2 -6.97 4.59 4.28
N ALA A 3 -7.48 3.46 4.75
CA ALA A 3 -7.97 2.39 3.87
C ALA A 3 -9.08 2.85 2.90
N ALA A 4 -9.96 3.75 3.34
CA ALA A 4 -11.00 4.31 2.49
C ALA A 4 -10.40 5.23 1.40
N ILE A 5 -9.37 6.01 1.74
CA ILE A 5 -8.64 6.83 0.80
C ILE A 5 -7.96 5.95 -0.26
N MET A 6 -7.25 4.91 0.18
CA MET A 6 -6.60 3.94 -0.72
C MET A 6 -7.60 3.29 -1.67
N ALA A 7 -8.75 2.84 -1.16
CA ALA A 7 -9.80 2.24 -1.98
C ALA A 7 -10.36 3.23 -3.01
N THR A 8 -10.56 4.51 -2.62
CA THR A 8 -11.06 5.54 -3.54
C THR A 8 -10.04 5.86 -4.63
N GLU A 9 -8.77 6.01 -4.27
CA GLU A 9 -7.71 6.27 -5.24
C GLU A 9 -7.49 5.06 -6.17
N ALA A 10 -7.56 3.84 -5.66
CA ALA A 10 -7.51 2.64 -6.49
C ALA A 10 -8.69 2.56 -7.47
N ALA A 11 -9.90 2.97 -7.05
CA ALA A 11 -11.04 3.04 -7.93
C ALA A 11 -10.86 4.08 -9.06
N LYS A 12 -10.22 5.22 -8.78
CA LYS A 12 -9.86 6.21 -9.81
C LYS A 12 -8.87 5.61 -10.81
N VAL A 13 -7.80 4.96 -10.31
CA VAL A 13 -6.82 4.27 -11.19
C VAL A 13 -7.49 3.19 -12.04
N ALA A 14 -8.41 2.41 -11.48
CA ALA A 14 -9.18 1.44 -12.22
C ALA A 14 -10.00 2.09 -13.36
N GLN A 15 -10.60 3.25 -13.11
CA GLN A 15 -11.34 3.99 -14.13
C GLN A 15 -10.43 4.66 -15.17
N GLU A 16 -9.22 5.05 -14.79
CA GLU A 16 -8.20 5.52 -15.74
C GLU A 16 -7.78 4.41 -16.71
N ILE A 17 -7.60 3.18 -16.20
CA ILE A 17 -7.21 2.01 -17.01
C ILE A 17 -8.36 1.52 -17.89
N HIS A 18 -9.57 1.39 -17.33
CA HIS A 18 -10.71 0.71 -17.97
C HIS A 18 -11.82 1.63 -18.47
N GLY A 19 -11.67 2.95 -18.31
CA GLY A 19 -12.68 3.95 -18.60
C GLY A 19 -13.68 4.14 -17.44
N VAL A 20 -14.38 5.29 -17.47
CA VAL A 20 -15.34 5.69 -16.44
C VAL A 20 -16.62 4.86 -16.56
N LYS A 21 -16.74 3.83 -15.73
CA LYS A 21 -17.89 2.90 -15.66
C LYS A 21 -17.98 2.24 -14.29
N ALA A 22 -19.01 1.45 -14.08
CA ALA A 22 -19.11 0.60 -12.89
C ALA A 22 -17.90 -0.35 -12.79
N ILE A 23 -17.26 -0.36 -11.62
CA ILE A 23 -16.01 -1.11 -11.39
C ILE A 23 -16.36 -2.54 -10.98
N THR A 24 -15.81 -3.52 -11.70
CA THR A 24 -15.87 -4.94 -11.32
C THR A 24 -14.76 -5.26 -10.31
N PRO A 25 -14.84 -6.42 -9.60
CA PRO A 25 -13.76 -6.84 -8.71
C PRO A 25 -12.38 -6.96 -9.39
N SER A 26 -12.33 -7.45 -10.64
CA SER A 26 -11.07 -7.53 -11.40
C SER A 26 -10.52 -6.13 -11.73
N MET A 27 -11.36 -5.21 -12.14
CA MET A 27 -10.93 -3.82 -12.40
C MET A 27 -10.45 -3.13 -11.11
N MET A 28 -11.10 -3.40 -9.96
CA MET A 28 -10.65 -2.86 -8.67
C MET A 28 -9.29 -3.41 -8.28
N ARG A 29 -9.04 -4.70 -8.54
CA ARG A 29 -7.72 -5.30 -8.34
C ARG A 29 -6.67 -4.61 -9.21
N ASP A 30 -6.94 -4.44 -10.50
CA ASP A 30 -6.02 -3.75 -11.41
C ASP A 30 -5.72 -2.32 -10.93
N GLY A 31 -6.72 -1.62 -10.38
CA GLY A 31 -6.56 -0.32 -9.76
C GLY A 31 -5.68 -0.35 -8.50
N LEU A 32 -5.82 -1.37 -7.66
CA LEU A 32 -4.99 -1.55 -6.47
C LEU A 32 -3.54 -1.88 -6.83
N GLU A 33 -3.32 -2.75 -7.80
CA GLU A 33 -1.99 -3.20 -8.25
C GLU A 33 -1.21 -2.10 -9.02
N ASN A 34 -1.90 -1.07 -9.48
CA ASN A 34 -1.29 0.09 -10.13
C ASN A 34 -1.38 1.36 -9.27
N LEU A 35 -1.76 1.22 -8.00
CA LEU A 35 -1.88 2.36 -7.11
C LEU A 35 -0.51 2.85 -6.65
N GLU A 36 -0.28 4.14 -6.87
CA GLU A 36 0.85 4.88 -6.32
C GLU A 36 0.34 6.07 -5.51
N MET A 37 0.76 6.16 -4.25
CA MET A 37 0.50 7.27 -3.33
C MET A 37 1.80 8.03 -3.12
N SER A 38 2.12 8.94 -4.05
CA SER A 38 3.26 9.84 -3.94
C SER A 38 2.99 10.97 -2.94
N GLU A 39 4.04 11.67 -2.52
CA GLU A 39 3.92 12.88 -1.68
C GLU A 39 3.04 13.94 -2.36
N GLU A 40 3.21 14.14 -3.66
CA GLU A 40 2.43 15.08 -4.45
C GLU A 40 0.94 14.72 -4.47
N LYS A 41 0.64 13.43 -4.68
CA LYS A 41 -0.74 12.93 -4.67
C LYS A 41 -1.38 13.10 -3.30
N MET A 42 -0.66 12.75 -2.22
CA MET A 42 -1.14 12.95 -0.85
C MET A 42 -1.39 14.43 -0.55
N ALA A 43 -0.51 15.32 -0.99
CA ALA A 43 -0.71 16.76 -0.85
C ALA A 43 -1.94 17.26 -1.63
N ALA A 44 -2.13 16.78 -2.85
CA ALA A 44 -3.26 17.16 -3.71
C ALA A 44 -4.62 16.76 -3.12
N ILE A 45 -4.69 15.63 -2.39
CA ILE A 45 -5.93 15.18 -1.72
C ILE A 45 -6.04 15.66 -0.26
N GLY A 46 -5.14 16.57 0.18
CA GLY A 46 -5.23 17.25 1.46
C GLY A 46 -4.70 16.47 2.68
N ILE A 47 -3.86 15.47 2.46
CA ILE A 47 -3.25 14.64 3.52
C ILE A 47 -1.71 14.58 3.43
N PRO A 48 -1.01 15.71 3.27
CA PRO A 48 0.44 15.71 3.14
C PRO A 48 1.10 15.10 4.40
N GLY A 49 2.04 14.19 4.19
CA GLY A 49 2.78 13.54 5.30
C GLY A 49 1.96 12.60 6.19
N PHE A 50 0.73 12.26 5.80
CA PHE A 50 -0.14 11.38 6.59
C PHE A 50 0.36 9.93 6.66
N SER A 51 1.02 9.48 5.63
CA SER A 51 1.66 8.16 5.56
C SER A 51 2.95 8.25 4.74
N PRO A 52 3.83 7.23 4.81
CA PRO A 52 4.90 7.12 3.83
C PRO A 52 4.32 6.97 2.42
N THR A 53 5.14 7.25 1.42
CA THR A 53 4.79 6.93 0.03
C THR A 53 4.51 5.44 -0.11
N PHE A 54 3.59 5.10 -0.99
CA PHE A 54 3.17 3.73 -1.22
C PHE A 54 3.07 3.47 -2.72
N LYS A 55 3.59 2.33 -3.15
CA LYS A 55 3.41 1.85 -4.52
C LYS A 55 3.15 0.36 -4.47
N ALA A 56 2.02 -0.06 -5.03
CA ALA A 56 1.69 -1.47 -5.21
C ALA A 56 2.00 -1.90 -6.65
N SER A 57 2.23 -3.18 -6.82
CA SER A 57 2.29 -3.86 -8.12
C SER A 57 1.64 -5.23 -8.00
N CYS A 58 1.45 -5.91 -9.13
CA CYS A 58 0.98 -7.30 -9.11
C CYS A 58 1.89 -8.22 -8.27
N GLU A 59 3.18 -7.97 -8.26
CA GLU A 59 4.20 -8.78 -7.57
C GLU A 59 4.39 -8.36 -6.11
N ASN A 60 4.08 -7.09 -5.79
CA ASN A 60 4.27 -6.54 -4.45
C ASN A 60 3.04 -5.79 -3.96
N HIS A 61 2.21 -6.45 -3.17
CA HIS A 61 1.04 -5.86 -2.52
C HIS A 61 1.36 -5.23 -1.15
N VAL A 62 2.54 -5.49 -0.59
CA VAL A 62 2.94 -5.02 0.75
C VAL A 62 3.42 -3.56 0.70
N GLY A 63 3.92 -3.11 -0.45
CA GLY A 63 4.53 -1.79 -0.60
C GLY A 63 5.91 -1.73 0.06
N GLN A 64 6.28 -0.55 0.58
CA GLN A 64 7.64 -0.30 1.08
C GLN A 64 7.90 -0.72 2.53
N GLY A 65 6.88 -1.15 3.28
CA GLY A 65 7.02 -1.65 4.65
C GLY A 65 7.70 -0.68 5.62
N SER A 66 7.38 0.60 5.54
CA SER A 66 7.95 1.61 6.43
C SER A 66 7.03 1.94 7.61
N ALA A 67 7.63 2.25 8.77
CA ALA A 67 6.93 2.63 9.98
C ALA A 67 7.63 3.79 10.69
N ALA A 68 6.88 4.56 11.46
CA ALA A 68 7.41 5.58 12.34
C ALA A 68 6.82 5.41 13.74
N ILE A 69 7.57 5.83 14.76
CA ILE A 69 7.12 5.76 16.15
C ILE A 69 6.44 7.08 16.53
N GLN A 70 5.25 6.97 17.11
CA GLN A 70 4.54 8.09 17.69
C GLN A 70 4.53 7.97 19.22
N GLN A 71 4.64 9.10 19.89
CA GLN A 71 4.52 9.21 21.34
C GLN A 71 3.33 10.10 21.71
N TRP A 72 2.55 9.64 22.67
CA TRP A 72 1.47 10.43 23.24
C TRP A 72 2.02 11.50 24.22
N ASP A 73 1.68 12.76 23.99
CA ASP A 73 1.93 13.85 24.92
C ASP A 73 0.65 14.12 25.73
N ALA A 74 0.62 13.63 26.96
CA ALA A 74 -0.53 13.78 27.86
C ALA A 74 -0.82 15.24 28.26
N LYS A 75 0.17 16.13 28.20
CA LYS A 75 0.00 17.56 28.55
C LYS A 75 -0.67 18.31 27.38
N LYS A 76 -0.34 17.94 26.15
CA LYS A 76 -0.89 18.56 24.94
C LYS A 76 -2.14 17.83 24.43
N GLY A 77 -2.39 16.60 24.89
CA GLY A 77 -3.48 15.76 24.41
C GLY A 77 -3.34 15.38 22.92
N THR A 78 -2.11 15.15 22.44
CA THR A 78 -1.82 14.87 21.03
C THR A 78 -0.72 13.83 20.85
N TRP A 79 -0.74 13.16 19.71
CA TRP A 79 0.34 12.32 19.24
C TRP A 79 1.37 13.15 18.47
N SER A 80 2.64 12.86 18.64
CA SER A 80 3.74 13.43 17.85
C SER A 80 4.70 12.33 17.40
N PHE A 81 5.19 12.44 16.17
CA PHE A 81 6.26 11.57 15.70
C PHE A 81 7.55 11.86 16.48
N ILE A 82 8.21 10.81 16.96
CA ILE A 82 9.52 10.87 17.62
C ILE A 82 10.63 10.27 16.76
N THR A 83 10.27 9.68 15.62
CA THR A 83 11.20 9.21 14.59
C THR A 83 10.70 9.63 13.21
N ASP A 84 11.60 9.71 12.24
CA ASP A 84 11.24 9.66 10.82
C ASP A 84 10.73 8.27 10.44
N TYR A 85 10.17 8.14 9.23
CA TYR A 85 9.82 6.84 8.69
C TYR A 85 11.06 5.99 8.44
N MET A 86 11.09 4.82 9.05
CA MET A 86 12.15 3.83 8.94
C MET A 86 11.65 2.66 8.09
N GLN A 87 12.44 2.21 7.14
CA GLN A 87 12.15 0.99 6.39
C GLN A 87 12.57 -0.23 7.19
N SER A 88 11.79 -1.31 7.08
CA SER A 88 12.18 -2.63 7.56
C SER A 88 13.39 -3.15 6.78
N ASP A 89 14.18 -4.02 7.39
CA ASP A 89 15.31 -4.66 6.71
C ASP A 89 14.79 -5.64 5.66
N GLN A 90 14.69 -5.16 4.42
CA GLN A 90 14.18 -5.93 3.30
C GLN A 90 15.10 -7.12 2.98
N SER A 91 16.40 -7.04 3.28
CA SER A 91 17.33 -8.16 3.05
C SER A 91 17.02 -9.39 3.91
N VAL A 92 16.36 -9.18 5.04
CA VAL A 92 15.90 -10.25 5.94
C VAL A 92 14.46 -10.64 5.64
N ILE A 93 13.59 -9.68 5.42
CA ILE A 93 12.13 -9.92 5.34
C ILE A 93 11.73 -10.47 3.97
N GLU A 94 12.26 -9.93 2.89
CA GLU A 94 11.87 -10.32 1.53
C GLU A 94 12.10 -11.81 1.23
N PRO A 95 13.26 -12.43 1.55
CA PRO A 95 13.45 -13.85 1.36
C PRO A 95 12.46 -14.73 2.13
N LEU A 96 12.05 -14.30 3.34
CA LEU A 96 11.06 -15.03 4.16
C LEU A 96 9.67 -14.96 3.52
N ILE A 97 9.25 -13.77 3.07
CA ILE A 97 7.96 -13.58 2.38
C ILE A 97 7.91 -14.41 1.10
N LEU A 98 8.97 -14.41 0.30
CA LEU A 98 9.04 -15.18 -0.94
C LEU A 98 8.98 -16.68 -0.68
N ALA A 99 9.69 -17.17 0.34
CA ALA A 99 9.66 -18.58 0.71
C ALA A 99 8.26 -19.03 1.17
N ASP A 100 7.62 -18.27 2.08
CA ASP A 100 6.28 -18.56 2.56
C ASP A 100 5.24 -18.48 1.43
N SER A 101 5.35 -17.49 0.56
CA SER A 101 4.45 -17.33 -0.58
C SER A 101 4.56 -18.50 -1.57
N ALA A 102 5.77 -18.94 -1.87
CA ALA A 102 6.01 -20.08 -2.75
C ALA A 102 5.46 -21.39 -2.15
N GLN A 103 5.67 -21.60 -0.86
CA GLN A 103 5.12 -22.76 -0.14
C GLN A 103 3.60 -22.74 -0.17
N PHE A 104 2.97 -21.62 0.20
CA PHE A 104 1.51 -21.46 0.21
C PHE A 104 0.91 -21.68 -1.19
N ALA A 105 1.54 -21.14 -2.23
CA ALA A 105 1.10 -21.32 -3.61
C ALA A 105 1.13 -22.78 -4.03
N ALA A 106 2.21 -23.50 -3.68
CA ALA A 106 2.35 -24.94 -3.99
C ALA A 106 1.29 -25.79 -3.24
N GLU A 107 1.07 -25.53 -1.95
CA GLU A 107 0.09 -26.24 -1.13
C GLU A 107 -1.36 -26.02 -1.60
N ASN A 108 -1.66 -24.88 -2.21
CA ASN A 108 -3.01 -24.49 -2.64
C ASN A 108 -3.22 -24.53 -4.16
N ASN A 109 -2.27 -25.05 -4.93
CA ASN A 109 -2.31 -25.09 -6.41
C ASN A 109 -2.57 -23.71 -7.03
N ILE A 110 -1.99 -22.66 -6.47
CA ILE A 110 -2.10 -21.31 -7.00
C ILE A 110 -1.03 -21.13 -8.08
N THR A 111 -1.45 -20.72 -9.26
CA THR A 111 -0.54 -20.36 -10.36
C THR A 111 -0.20 -18.88 -10.30
N GLU A 112 1.03 -18.55 -10.63
CA GLU A 112 1.47 -17.17 -10.75
C GLU A 112 0.65 -16.41 -11.79
N ARG A 113 0.25 -15.19 -11.43
CA ARG A 113 -0.64 -14.36 -12.23
C ARG A 113 0.05 -13.14 -12.83
N CYS A 114 1.16 -12.73 -12.23
CA CYS A 114 1.89 -11.51 -12.60
C CYS A 114 2.86 -11.80 -13.76
N ASN A 115 2.33 -11.82 -14.99
CA ASN A 115 3.12 -12.01 -16.22
C ASN A 115 2.97 -10.79 -17.14
#